data_c5c7bc91cd086f6acba9f76ed2e45d93
#
_entry.id   c5c7bc91cd086f6acba9f76ed2e45d93
#
_cell.length_a   1.000
_cell.length_b   1.000
_cell.length_c   1.000
_cell.angle_alpha   90.00
_cell.angle_beta   90.00
_cell.angle_gamma   90.00
#
_symmetry.space_group_name_H-M   'P 1'
#
loop_
_entity.id
_entity.type
_entity.pdbx_description
1 polymer ?
#
loop_
_entity_poly.entity_id
_entity_poly.type
_entity_poly.pdbx_seq_one_letter_code
_entity_poly.pdbx_strand_id
1 'polypeptide(L)'
;MNVEGRDYRAYAVHGSPALAVAHGVMELSERKPDLCISGINYGENLGTTLTCSGTLGAAFEASSHGIPGIAVSAAVEYGKHRSEEFDVIDWKPAKTILRQFIEDVLIHGMPKGTDIWNINVPACIKEPFSYRITVQSRQNYFYFIKPEKRRFDKPYSLKAMQYVDVDSLEKNSDIYAVYVENKI
;
A
#
# COMPACT_ATOMS: atom_id res chain seq x y z
N MET A 1 -4.41 -2.90 23.34
CA MET A 1 -5.45 -3.19 22.33
C MET A 1 -5.79 -4.66 22.41
N ASN A 2 -7.06 -5.03 22.62
CA ASN A 2 -7.47 -6.43 22.63
C ASN A 2 -7.93 -6.88 21.25
N VAL A 3 -7.40 -7.98 20.75
CA VAL A 3 -7.79 -8.60 19.47
C VAL A 3 -8.04 -10.08 19.74
N GLU A 4 -9.27 -10.53 19.51
CA GLU A 4 -9.69 -11.93 19.70
C GLU A 4 -9.28 -12.52 21.06
N GLY A 5 -9.42 -11.72 22.12
CA GLY A 5 -9.10 -12.13 23.50
C GLY A 5 -7.62 -12.04 23.87
N ARG A 6 -6.75 -11.57 22.99
CA ARG A 6 -5.33 -11.34 23.27
C ARG A 6 -5.01 -9.85 23.35
N ASP A 7 -4.21 -9.46 24.32
CA ASP A 7 -3.77 -8.08 24.47
C ASP A 7 -2.47 -7.83 23.72
N TYR A 8 -2.49 -6.77 22.89
CA TYR A 8 -1.34 -6.31 22.13
C TYR A 8 -0.97 -4.88 22.54
N ARG A 9 0.31 -4.59 22.61
CA ARG A 9 0.79 -3.20 22.73
C ARG A 9 0.55 -2.48 21.42
N ALA A 10 0.00 -1.27 21.48
CA ALA A 10 -0.18 -0.41 20.32
C ALA A 10 0.31 0.99 20.67
N TYR A 11 1.01 1.60 19.74
CA TYR A 11 1.62 2.92 19.90
C TYR A 11 1.13 3.84 18.77
N ALA A 12 0.88 5.09 19.10
CA ALA A 12 0.58 6.12 18.10
C ALA A 12 1.78 7.06 17.99
N VAL A 13 2.24 7.27 16.75
CA VAL A 13 3.34 8.17 16.44
C VAL A 13 2.81 9.35 15.62
N HIS A 14 3.11 10.57 16.06
CA HIS A 14 2.78 11.77 15.30
C HIS A 14 3.89 12.04 14.27
N GLY A 15 3.71 11.51 13.05
CA GLY A 15 4.69 11.64 11.98
C GLY A 15 4.31 10.84 10.74
N SER A 16 5.25 10.67 9.83
CA SER A 16 5.05 9.81 8.66
C SER A 16 5.00 8.33 9.06
N PRO A 17 4.41 7.46 8.24
CA PRO A 17 4.47 6.01 8.46
C PRO A 17 5.91 5.46 8.57
N ALA A 18 6.85 6.00 7.79
CA ALA A 18 8.26 5.66 7.91
C ALA A 18 8.82 6.00 9.30
N LEU A 19 8.49 7.20 9.82
CA LEU A 19 8.93 7.58 11.17
C LEU A 19 8.34 6.67 12.25
N ALA A 20 7.10 6.22 12.08
CA ALA A 20 6.49 5.25 12.99
C ALA A 20 7.26 3.91 13.00
N VAL A 21 7.73 3.45 11.83
CA VAL A 21 8.57 2.25 11.74
C VAL A 21 9.92 2.48 12.41
N ALA A 22 10.57 3.62 12.18
CA ALA A 22 11.85 3.94 12.82
C ALA A 22 11.73 3.90 14.36
N HIS A 23 10.72 4.55 14.95
CA HIS A 23 10.46 4.45 16.39
C HIS A 23 10.16 3.01 16.84
N GLY A 24 9.37 2.27 16.06
CA GLY A 24 9.05 0.88 16.33
C GLY A 24 10.30 0.00 16.43
N VAL A 25 11.21 0.16 15.47
CA VAL A 25 12.44 -0.64 15.41
C VAL A 25 13.46 -0.21 16.44
N MET A 26 13.67 1.09 16.62
CA MET A 26 14.77 1.62 17.44
C MET A 26 14.45 1.67 18.93
N GLU A 27 13.19 1.88 19.31
CA GLU A 27 12.81 2.18 20.70
C GLU A 27 11.86 1.15 21.31
N LEU A 28 11.01 0.51 20.50
CA LEU A 28 9.90 -0.29 21.00
C LEU A 28 10.10 -1.80 20.84
N SER A 29 10.95 -2.23 19.91
CA SER A 29 11.22 -3.63 19.64
C SER A 29 12.35 -4.14 20.54
N GLU A 30 12.09 -5.21 21.31
CA GLU A 30 13.08 -5.85 22.18
C GLU A 30 14.17 -6.61 21.37
N ARG A 31 13.85 -6.97 20.14
CA ARG A 31 14.76 -7.60 19.18
C ARG A 31 14.43 -7.11 17.77
N LYS A 32 15.33 -7.34 16.82
CA LYS A 32 15.04 -7.03 15.39
C LYS A 32 13.80 -7.80 14.94
N PRO A 33 12.77 -7.12 14.40
CA PRO A 33 11.61 -7.77 13.81
C PRO A 33 11.96 -8.66 12.62
N ASP A 34 11.25 -9.76 12.44
CA ASP A 34 11.45 -10.67 11.33
C ASP A 34 10.80 -10.17 10.04
N LEU A 35 9.77 -9.33 10.16
CA LEU A 35 8.99 -8.79 9.05
C LEU A 35 8.29 -7.49 9.50
N CYS A 36 8.22 -6.53 8.61
CA CYS A 36 7.39 -5.34 8.74
C CYS A 36 6.21 -5.40 7.78
N ILE A 37 5.00 -5.16 8.29
CA ILE A 37 3.79 -5.08 7.48
C ILE A 37 3.27 -3.65 7.57
N SER A 38 3.12 -3.01 6.42
CA SER A 38 2.55 -1.67 6.30
C SER A 38 1.21 -1.72 5.58
N GLY A 39 0.18 -1.23 6.22
CA GLY A 39 -1.20 -1.23 5.69
C GLY A 39 -2.17 -1.95 6.63
N ILE A 40 -3.37 -2.33 6.19
CA ILE A 40 -3.84 -2.32 4.79
C ILE A 40 -4.21 -0.88 4.41
N ASN A 41 -3.61 -0.34 3.35
CA ASN A 41 -3.90 1.00 2.86
C ASN A 41 -5.26 1.05 2.17
N TYR A 42 -5.98 2.12 2.40
CA TYR A 42 -7.24 2.43 1.73
C TYR A 42 -6.95 3.15 0.41
N GLY A 43 -6.86 2.40 -0.66
CA GLY A 43 -6.46 2.86 -2.00
C GLY A 43 -5.16 2.20 -2.46
N GLU A 44 -5.11 1.88 -3.73
CA GLU A 44 -3.97 1.25 -4.38
C GLU A 44 -2.76 2.19 -4.51
N ASN A 45 -1.59 1.59 -4.55
CA ASN A 45 -0.32 2.28 -4.80
C ASN A 45 0.32 1.70 -6.06
N LEU A 46 0.10 2.36 -7.22
CA LEU A 46 0.46 1.89 -8.55
C LEU A 46 1.21 2.96 -9.35
N GLY A 47 1.96 2.52 -10.34
CA GLY A 47 2.67 3.39 -11.28
C GLY A 47 3.61 4.37 -10.61
N THR A 48 3.72 5.58 -11.15
CA THR A 48 4.63 6.60 -10.61
C THR A 48 4.16 7.20 -9.27
N THR A 49 2.91 6.97 -8.85
CA THR A 49 2.40 7.46 -7.57
C THR A 49 3.00 6.74 -6.35
N LEU A 50 3.73 5.65 -6.54
CA LEU A 50 4.47 4.93 -5.49
C LEU A 50 5.38 5.85 -4.67
N THR A 51 5.98 6.86 -5.31
CA THR A 51 6.92 7.80 -4.68
C THR A 51 6.31 8.65 -3.56
N CYS A 52 4.98 8.81 -3.56
CA CYS A 52 4.24 9.58 -2.56
C CYS A 52 3.54 8.71 -1.52
N SER A 53 3.71 7.39 -1.58
CA SER A 53 3.02 6.45 -0.69
C SER A 53 3.65 6.38 0.69
N GLY A 54 2.88 6.70 1.73
CA GLY A 54 3.29 6.47 3.11
C GLY A 54 3.41 4.99 3.44
N THR A 55 2.55 4.15 2.85
CA THR A 55 2.56 2.70 3.03
C THR A 55 3.87 2.08 2.53
N LEU A 56 4.30 2.45 1.34
CA LEU A 56 5.59 2.03 0.80
C LEU A 56 6.75 2.66 1.57
N GLY A 57 6.65 3.94 1.95
CA GLY A 57 7.67 4.60 2.76
C GLY A 57 7.97 3.86 4.06
N ALA A 58 6.96 3.31 4.72
CA ALA A 58 7.14 2.48 5.92
C ALA A 58 7.87 1.15 5.62
N ALA A 59 7.53 0.50 4.50
CA ALA A 59 8.22 -0.73 4.10
C ALA A 59 9.68 -0.47 3.70
N PHE A 60 9.97 0.65 3.02
CA PHE A 60 11.32 1.09 2.71
C PHE A 60 12.14 1.40 3.97
N GLU A 61 11.53 2.06 4.96
CA GLU A 61 12.18 2.31 6.23
C GLU A 61 12.57 1.02 6.93
N ALA A 62 11.66 0.03 6.98
CA ALA A 62 11.97 -1.29 7.53
C ALA A 62 13.15 -1.96 6.80
N SER A 63 13.16 -1.88 5.46
CA SER A 63 14.23 -2.43 4.62
C SER A 63 15.57 -1.77 4.92
N SER A 64 15.62 -0.47 5.21
CA SER A 64 16.86 0.23 5.60
C SER A 64 17.48 -0.31 6.88
N HIS A 65 16.66 -0.91 7.76
CA HIS A 65 17.10 -1.63 8.96
C HIS A 65 17.36 -3.13 8.69
N GLY A 66 17.33 -3.56 7.42
CA GLY A 66 17.50 -4.97 7.02
C GLY A 66 16.33 -5.85 7.47
N ILE A 67 15.13 -5.30 7.59
CA ILE A 67 13.89 -6.00 7.91
C ILE A 67 13.07 -6.10 6.62
N PRO A 68 12.70 -7.30 6.16
CA PRO A 68 11.84 -7.42 4.99
C PRO A 68 10.51 -6.71 5.19
N GLY A 69 9.98 -6.09 4.13
CA GLY A 69 8.77 -5.29 4.17
C GLY A 69 7.65 -5.81 3.28
N ILE A 70 6.41 -5.78 3.78
CA ILE A 70 5.22 -5.98 2.94
C ILE A 70 4.37 -4.72 3.05
N ALA A 71 4.22 -4.00 1.93
CA ALA A 71 3.26 -2.92 1.77
C ALA A 71 2.00 -3.49 1.12
N VAL A 72 0.85 -3.40 1.78
CA VAL A 72 -0.41 -3.93 1.26
C VAL A 72 -1.45 -2.83 1.14
N SER A 73 -2.12 -2.80 -0.02
CA SER A 73 -3.12 -1.80 -0.39
C SER A 73 -4.34 -2.49 -0.98
N ALA A 74 -5.53 -2.00 -0.66
CA ALA A 74 -6.76 -2.45 -1.28
C ALA A 74 -7.36 -1.30 -2.10
N ALA A 75 -7.63 -1.57 -3.37
CA ALA A 75 -8.28 -0.62 -4.25
C ALA A 75 -9.67 -0.27 -3.73
N VAL A 76 -10.03 0.98 -3.83
CA VAL A 76 -11.34 1.49 -3.46
C VAL A 76 -11.88 2.36 -4.58
N GLU A 77 -13.18 2.50 -4.63
CA GLU A 77 -13.84 3.33 -5.63
C GLU A 77 -13.34 4.78 -5.56
N TYR A 78 -12.99 5.35 -6.71
CA TYR A 78 -12.45 6.69 -6.78
C TYR A 78 -13.45 7.71 -6.20
N GLY A 79 -12.94 8.63 -5.40
CA GLY A 79 -13.77 9.61 -4.68
C GLY A 79 -14.03 9.25 -3.21
N LYS A 80 -13.92 7.97 -2.84
CA LYS A 80 -14.11 7.51 -1.46
C LYS A 80 -12.86 7.62 -0.59
N HIS A 81 -11.68 7.83 -1.18
CA HIS A 81 -10.39 7.97 -0.48
C HIS A 81 -10.33 9.10 0.54
N ARG A 82 -11.24 10.08 0.45
CA ARG A 82 -11.28 11.28 1.30
C ARG A 82 -12.66 11.54 1.92
N SER A 83 -13.56 10.55 1.86
CA SER A 83 -14.85 10.68 2.53
C SER A 83 -14.68 10.43 4.03
N GLU A 84 -15.42 11.19 4.84
CA GLU A 84 -15.54 10.92 6.27
C GLU A 84 -16.47 9.72 6.54
N GLU A 85 -17.16 9.24 5.53
CA GLU A 85 -18.01 8.05 5.57
C GLU A 85 -17.17 6.84 5.18
N PHE A 86 -16.99 5.92 6.12
CA PHE A 86 -16.30 4.65 5.87
C PHE A 86 -17.29 3.65 5.28
N ASP A 87 -17.06 3.29 4.02
CA ASP A 87 -17.77 2.17 3.42
C ASP A 87 -17.38 0.85 4.11
N VAL A 88 -18.34 -0.07 4.14
CA VAL A 88 -18.06 -1.45 4.55
C VAL A 88 -17.25 -2.12 3.44
N ILE A 89 -15.94 -2.21 3.62
CA ILE A 89 -15.05 -2.90 2.69
C ILE A 89 -14.92 -4.36 3.10
N ASP A 90 -15.02 -5.25 2.12
CA ASP A 90 -14.62 -6.64 2.32
C ASP A 90 -13.10 -6.76 2.33
N TRP A 91 -12.53 -6.81 3.52
CA TRP A 91 -11.09 -6.99 3.73
C TRP A 91 -10.64 -8.45 3.58
N LYS A 92 -11.55 -9.41 3.34
CA LYS A 92 -11.21 -10.83 3.25
C LYS A 92 -10.17 -11.13 2.17
N PRO A 93 -10.29 -10.60 0.92
CA PRO A 93 -9.27 -10.84 -0.10
C PRO A 93 -7.88 -10.35 0.33
N ALA A 94 -7.80 -9.11 0.81
CA ALA A 94 -6.52 -8.53 1.25
C ALA A 94 -5.91 -9.30 2.42
N LYS A 95 -6.72 -9.70 3.40
CA LYS A 95 -6.24 -10.50 4.54
C LYS A 95 -5.77 -11.88 4.12
N THR A 96 -6.48 -12.53 3.20
CA THR A 96 -6.15 -13.88 2.74
C THR A 96 -4.82 -13.89 2.01
N ILE A 97 -4.64 -13.00 1.04
CA ILE A 97 -3.40 -12.93 0.28
C ILE A 97 -2.23 -12.46 1.14
N LEU A 98 -2.45 -11.47 2.00
CA LEU A 98 -1.43 -11.00 2.93
C LEU A 98 -0.92 -12.14 3.84
N ARG A 99 -1.82 -12.97 4.37
CA ARG A 99 -1.44 -14.12 5.19
C ARG A 99 -0.56 -15.10 4.42
N GLN A 100 -0.88 -15.41 3.17
CA GLN A 100 -0.05 -16.29 2.33
C GLN A 100 1.37 -15.72 2.15
N PHE A 101 1.49 -14.43 1.82
CA PHE A 101 2.79 -13.78 1.67
C PHE A 101 3.58 -13.70 2.98
N ILE A 102 2.90 -13.46 4.11
CA ILE A 102 3.55 -13.48 5.44
C ILE A 102 4.11 -14.87 5.73
N GLU A 103 3.32 -15.92 5.56
CA GLU A 103 3.72 -17.30 5.81
C GLU A 103 4.91 -17.69 4.92
N ASP A 104 4.85 -17.34 3.63
CA ASP A 104 5.92 -17.61 2.67
C ASP A 104 7.23 -16.91 3.06
N VAL A 105 7.16 -15.62 3.37
CA VAL A 105 8.35 -14.84 3.79
C VAL A 105 8.94 -15.34 5.11
N LEU A 106 8.12 -15.71 6.07
CA LEU A 106 8.61 -16.21 7.36
C LEU A 106 9.25 -17.61 7.26
N ILE A 107 8.82 -18.43 6.30
CA ILE A 107 9.33 -19.79 6.09
C ILE A 107 10.54 -19.79 5.16
N HIS A 108 10.48 -19.07 4.05
CA HIS A 108 11.46 -19.15 2.97
C HIS A 108 12.35 -17.90 2.84
N GLY A 109 11.98 -16.79 3.51
CA GLY A 109 12.59 -15.47 3.31
C GLY A 109 12.10 -14.79 2.05
N MET A 110 12.60 -13.57 1.82
CA MET A 110 12.35 -12.84 0.56
C MET A 110 13.13 -13.47 -0.59
N PRO A 111 12.59 -13.44 -1.82
CA PRO A 111 13.33 -13.84 -3.00
C PRO A 111 14.66 -13.08 -3.12
N LYS A 112 15.68 -13.71 -3.66
CA LYS A 112 16.99 -13.08 -3.83
C LYS A 112 16.89 -11.75 -4.60
N GLY A 113 17.39 -10.68 -3.99
CA GLY A 113 17.38 -9.34 -4.56
C GLY A 113 16.06 -8.60 -4.37
N THR A 114 15.17 -9.12 -3.52
CA THR A 114 13.91 -8.49 -3.14
C THR A 114 13.93 -8.19 -1.65
N ASP A 115 13.64 -6.95 -1.27
CA ASP A 115 13.56 -6.50 0.12
C ASP A 115 12.12 -6.15 0.53
N ILE A 116 11.26 -5.85 -0.45
CA ILE A 116 9.90 -5.37 -0.23
C ILE A 116 8.94 -6.02 -1.22
N TRP A 117 7.76 -6.41 -0.74
CA TRP A 117 6.58 -6.69 -1.55
C TRP A 117 5.63 -5.50 -1.53
N ASN A 118 5.22 -5.01 -2.70
CA ASN A 118 4.10 -4.07 -2.85
C ASN A 118 2.89 -4.82 -3.39
N ILE A 119 1.93 -5.13 -2.53
CA ILE A 119 0.75 -5.92 -2.85
C ILE A 119 -0.44 -4.97 -3.04
N ASN A 120 -1.08 -5.02 -4.21
CA ASN A 120 -2.27 -4.24 -4.50
C ASN A 120 -3.43 -5.17 -4.82
N VAL A 121 -4.49 -5.09 -4.04
CA VAL A 121 -5.67 -5.96 -4.15
C VAL A 121 -6.79 -5.17 -4.85
N PRO A 122 -7.27 -5.63 -6.01
CA PRO A 122 -8.38 -4.98 -6.71
C PRO A 122 -9.66 -4.93 -5.89
N ALA A 123 -10.51 -3.91 -6.13
CA ALA A 123 -11.77 -3.70 -5.38
C ALA A 123 -12.77 -4.84 -5.53
N CYS A 124 -12.82 -5.48 -6.69
CA CYS A 124 -13.83 -6.51 -7.04
C CYS A 124 -13.18 -7.84 -7.42
N ILE A 125 -12.25 -8.34 -6.60
CA ILE A 125 -11.60 -9.61 -6.85
C ILE A 125 -12.48 -10.78 -6.36
N LYS A 126 -12.48 -11.90 -7.13
CA LYS A 126 -13.23 -13.13 -6.79
C LYS A 126 -12.28 -14.28 -6.50
N GLU A 127 -12.69 -15.17 -5.62
CA GLU A 127 -11.96 -16.43 -5.38
C GLU A 127 -12.07 -17.38 -6.60
N PRO A 128 -11.04 -18.19 -6.90
CA PRO A 128 -9.73 -18.20 -6.24
C PRO A 128 -8.89 -16.96 -6.58
N PHE A 129 -8.23 -16.38 -5.58
CA PHE A 129 -7.37 -15.22 -5.79
C PHE A 129 -6.13 -15.61 -6.60
N SER A 130 -5.83 -14.82 -7.62
CA SER A 130 -4.60 -14.94 -8.39
C SER A 130 -3.78 -13.67 -8.31
N TYR A 131 -2.48 -13.81 -8.25
CA TYR A 131 -1.56 -12.68 -8.27
C TYR A 131 -0.57 -12.78 -9.42
N ARG A 132 0.06 -11.67 -9.73
CA ARG A 132 1.05 -11.56 -10.78
C ARG A 132 2.19 -10.63 -10.34
N ILE A 133 3.43 -11.09 -10.54
CA ILE A 133 4.58 -10.22 -10.38
C ILE A 133 4.66 -9.28 -11.59
N THR A 134 4.77 -8.00 -11.32
CA THR A 134 4.69 -6.94 -12.32
C THR A 134 5.90 -6.02 -12.26
N VAL A 135 6.04 -5.18 -13.28
CA VAL A 135 6.92 -4.01 -13.24
C VAL A 135 6.10 -2.77 -12.93
N GLN A 136 6.71 -1.77 -12.33
CA GLN A 136 6.08 -0.46 -12.12
C GLN A 136 5.75 0.17 -13.47
N SER A 137 4.50 0.59 -13.68
CA SER A 137 4.12 1.37 -14.85
C SER A 137 4.79 2.75 -14.83
N ARG A 138 5.12 3.24 -16.03
CA ARG A 138 5.60 4.61 -16.21
C ARG A 138 4.48 5.65 -16.24
N GLN A 139 3.23 5.21 -16.29
CA GLN A 139 2.08 6.11 -16.22
C GLN A 139 1.83 6.59 -14.79
N ASN A 140 1.30 7.79 -14.68
CA ASN A 140 0.65 8.24 -13.46
C ASN A 140 -0.72 7.57 -13.36
N TYR A 141 -1.06 7.11 -12.19
CA TYR A 141 -2.37 6.55 -11.89
C TYR A 141 -3.35 7.63 -11.40
N PHE A 142 -2.82 8.65 -10.72
CA PHE A 142 -3.54 9.83 -10.29
C PHE A 142 -2.85 11.09 -10.81
N TYR A 143 -3.65 12.03 -11.32
CA TYR A 143 -3.19 13.31 -11.83
C TYR A 143 -3.76 14.44 -11.00
N PHE A 144 -2.92 15.39 -10.61
CA PHE A 144 -3.41 16.61 -10.01
C PHE A 144 -4.03 17.53 -11.08
N ILE A 145 -5.22 18.03 -10.78
CA ILE A 145 -5.92 19.00 -11.65
C ILE A 145 -5.32 20.36 -11.37
N LYS A 146 -4.88 21.05 -12.45
CA LYS A 146 -4.40 22.43 -12.35
C LYS A 146 -5.48 23.30 -11.70
N PRO A 147 -5.21 23.96 -10.58
CA PRO A 147 -6.18 24.84 -9.95
C PRO A 147 -6.39 26.11 -10.75
N GLU A 148 -7.56 26.71 -10.62
CA GLU A 148 -7.80 28.09 -11.04
C GLU A 148 -6.89 29.06 -10.27
N LYS A 149 -6.79 30.32 -10.75
CA LYS A 149 -6.03 31.36 -10.07
C LYS A 149 -6.56 31.53 -8.63
N ARG A 150 -5.69 31.39 -7.65
CA ARG A 150 -6.06 31.41 -6.23
C ARG A 150 -5.16 32.32 -5.41
N ARG A 151 -5.61 32.65 -4.21
CA ARG A 151 -4.82 33.34 -3.20
C ARG A 151 -3.97 32.32 -2.43
N PHE A 152 -2.67 32.58 -2.30
CA PHE A 152 -1.71 31.69 -1.61
C PHE A 152 -1.75 31.82 -0.08
N ASP A 153 -2.41 32.87 0.45
CA ASP A 153 -2.63 33.10 1.87
C ASP A 153 -3.81 32.27 2.45
N LYS A 154 -4.49 31.48 1.63
CA LYS A 154 -5.58 30.61 2.05
C LYS A 154 -5.25 29.14 1.84
N PRO A 155 -5.61 28.25 2.80
CA PRO A 155 -5.50 26.81 2.60
C PRO A 155 -6.20 26.35 1.33
N TYR A 156 -5.58 25.41 0.62
CA TYR A 156 -6.14 24.82 -0.58
C TYR A 156 -5.63 23.40 -0.78
N SER A 157 -6.54 22.47 -1.01
CA SER A 157 -6.20 21.09 -1.36
C SER A 157 -6.30 20.91 -2.87
N LEU A 158 -5.21 20.44 -3.49
CA LEU A 158 -5.24 20.09 -4.91
C LEU A 158 -6.25 18.97 -5.16
N LYS A 159 -7.07 19.15 -6.17
CA LYS A 159 -7.93 18.07 -6.66
C LYS A 159 -7.09 17.12 -7.50
N ALA A 160 -7.41 15.85 -7.39
CA ALA A 160 -6.81 14.80 -8.23
C ALA A 160 -7.92 14.11 -9.03
N MET A 161 -7.54 13.47 -10.11
CA MET A 161 -8.39 12.57 -10.89
C MET A 161 -7.63 11.29 -11.21
N GLN A 162 -8.33 10.18 -11.28
CA GLN A 162 -7.81 8.93 -11.80
C GLN A 162 -7.97 8.93 -13.32
N TYR A 163 -6.89 8.62 -14.02
CA TYR A 163 -6.91 8.44 -15.46
C TYR A 163 -5.85 7.42 -15.86
N VAL A 164 -6.27 6.45 -16.66
CA VAL A 164 -5.40 5.41 -17.21
C VAL A 164 -5.59 5.37 -18.73
N ASP A 165 -4.50 5.61 -19.46
CA ASP A 165 -4.48 5.41 -20.91
C ASP A 165 -4.19 3.92 -21.18
N VAL A 166 -5.27 3.15 -21.35
CA VAL A 166 -5.20 1.70 -21.51
C VAL A 166 -4.47 1.29 -22.80
N ASP A 167 -4.56 2.09 -23.86
CA ASP A 167 -3.99 1.76 -25.16
C ASP A 167 -2.45 1.82 -25.16
N SER A 168 -1.88 2.72 -24.36
CA SER A 168 -0.43 2.86 -24.20
C SER A 168 0.13 2.15 -22.97
N LEU A 169 -0.70 1.43 -22.21
CA LEU A 169 -0.30 0.80 -20.95
C LEU A 169 0.54 -0.46 -21.20
N GLU A 170 1.66 -0.57 -20.50
CA GLU A 170 2.51 -1.75 -20.57
C GLU A 170 1.77 -2.97 -19.98
N LYS A 171 1.61 -4.03 -20.78
CA LYS A 171 0.86 -5.24 -20.39
C LYS A 171 1.44 -6.00 -19.20
N ASN A 172 2.69 -5.80 -18.87
CA ASN A 172 3.36 -6.42 -17.73
C ASN A 172 3.42 -5.50 -16.50
N SER A 173 2.74 -4.35 -16.53
CA SER A 173 2.76 -3.36 -15.45
C SER A 173 1.77 -3.66 -14.33
N ASP A 174 2.01 -3.04 -13.18
CA ASP A 174 1.16 -3.05 -12.00
C ASP A 174 -0.22 -2.45 -12.28
N ILE A 175 -0.29 -1.32 -13.00
CA ILE A 175 -1.56 -0.71 -13.38
C ILE A 175 -2.36 -1.66 -14.28
N TYR A 176 -1.72 -2.32 -15.25
CA TYR A 176 -2.40 -3.25 -16.13
C TYR A 176 -2.97 -4.45 -15.37
N ALA A 177 -2.20 -5.03 -14.46
CA ALA A 177 -2.64 -6.17 -13.65
C ALA A 177 -3.85 -5.83 -12.78
N VAL A 178 -3.81 -4.71 -12.07
CA VAL A 178 -4.88 -4.32 -11.15
C VAL A 178 -6.09 -3.75 -11.91
N TYR A 179 -5.87 -2.81 -12.82
CA TYR A 179 -6.94 -2.04 -13.46
C TYR A 179 -7.62 -2.78 -14.62
N VAL A 180 -6.85 -3.54 -15.43
CA VAL A 180 -7.36 -4.22 -16.63
C VAL A 180 -7.66 -5.69 -16.35
N GLU A 181 -6.72 -6.42 -15.73
CA GLU A 181 -6.87 -7.85 -15.49
C GLU A 181 -7.59 -8.19 -14.18
N ASN A 182 -7.78 -7.22 -13.30
CA ASN A 182 -8.36 -7.41 -11.96
C ASN A 182 -7.59 -8.48 -11.16
N LYS A 183 -6.26 -8.46 -11.23
CA LYS A 183 -5.34 -9.36 -10.52
C LYS A 183 -4.56 -8.62 -9.44
N ILE A 184 -4.22 -9.37 -8.38
CA ILE A 184 -3.33 -8.90 -7.31
C ILE A 184 -1.91 -8.81 -7.83
#